data_347dd17d2cc5c146d664a771fae5d8b0
#
_entry.id   347dd17d2cc5c146d664a771fae5d8b0
#
_cell.length_a   1.000
_cell.length_b   1.000
_cell.length_c   1.000
_cell.angle_alpha   90.00
_cell.angle_beta   90.00
_cell.angle_gamma   90.00
#
_symmetry.space_group_name_H-M   'P 1'
#
loop_
_entity.id
_entity.type
_entity.pdbx_description
1 polymer ?
#
loop_
_entity_poly.entity_id
_entity_poly.type
_entity_poly.pdbx_seq_one_letter_code
_entity_poly.pdbx_strand_id
1 'polypeptide(L)'
;TFTMRLPEQQLTLGVAEPDLGVGTRLTLLDDQLLKNLQDVQMRNGLAPAGALASGDFTVEMETGTGKTYVYLRTIFELNKRYGFTKFVIVVPSVAIKEGVYKSLQITEEHFKALYAGMPVDFFLYDSTKLGQVRNFATSSAIQVMVVTVGAINKKDVNNLYKDSEKTGGEKPIDLVRATHPIVIVDEPQSVDGGLSGAGKTALGAMNPLCSLRYSATHADKHHMVFRLDAVDAYERKLVKQIEVAAATLEDAFNKPYVRLVGVTNKRGRISAQLELHVQEVAGPKLREVSVGDGDDLQQVTKRAIYADFRIGEINTAKGSEFVELRYPGGEVAMAIGQAHGGVDELAVQREMIRRTIREHLEKEKLLRPKGIKVLSLFFIDSVERYRKLDAQGQAVKGDYARIFEEEYRRAAKLPNYQSLFAEVDLTTAVEEVHNGYFSIDKRGGWTDTADNNAAGRENAERAYNLIMTEKERLLDFATPLKFIFSHSALKEGWDNPNVFQI
;
A
#
# COMPACT_ATOMS: atom_id res chain seq x y z
N THR A 1 -1.39 35.59 1.35
CA THR A 1 -0.58 35.76 0.15
C THR A 1 0.87 35.81 0.57
N PHE A 2 1.67 34.86 0.16
CA PHE A 2 3.11 34.87 0.42
C PHE A 2 3.74 35.82 -0.59
N THR A 3 4.33 36.90 -0.15
CA THR A 3 5.11 37.76 -1.03
C THR A 3 6.56 37.29 -1.00
N MET A 4 7.03 36.76 -2.11
CA MET A 4 8.45 36.54 -2.34
C MET A 4 9.05 37.75 -3.06
N ARG A 5 10.17 38.21 -2.56
CA ARG A 5 11.14 38.85 -3.43
C ARG A 5 11.96 37.74 -4.08
N LEU A 6 11.99 37.71 -5.40
CA LEU A 6 13.10 37.09 -6.12
C LEU A 6 14.38 37.60 -5.47
N PRO A 7 15.43 36.79 -5.30
CA PRO A 7 16.72 37.33 -4.94
C PRO A 7 17.06 38.37 -6.02
N GLU A 8 16.84 39.64 -5.70
CA GLU A 8 17.62 40.69 -6.37
C GLU A 8 19.05 40.18 -6.21
N GLN A 9 19.77 40.11 -7.32
CA GLN A 9 21.20 39.92 -7.27
C GLN A 9 21.72 40.94 -6.24
N GLN A 10 21.81 40.51 -5.00
CA GLN A 10 22.54 41.27 -4.01
C GLN A 10 23.98 41.25 -4.49
N LEU A 11 24.36 42.30 -5.12
CA LEU A 11 25.73 42.76 -5.16
C LEU A 11 26.14 43.01 -3.68
N THR A 12 26.37 41.93 -2.93
CA THR A 12 26.98 41.95 -1.64
C THR A 12 28.45 42.13 -1.85
N LEU A 13 28.91 43.32 -1.58
CA LEU A 13 30.31 43.61 -1.38
C LEU A 13 30.91 42.56 -0.40
N GLY A 14 31.61 41.58 -0.93
CA GLY A 14 32.80 41.00 -0.35
C GLY A 14 32.64 40.00 0.78
N VAL A 15 31.54 39.33 0.99
CA VAL A 15 31.50 38.09 1.78
C VAL A 15 30.87 37.00 0.93
N ALA A 16 31.70 36.08 0.44
CA ALA A 16 31.26 34.89 -0.22
C ALA A 16 30.40 34.07 0.75
N GLU A 17 29.08 34.15 0.66
CA GLU A 17 28.25 33.05 1.15
C GLU A 17 28.68 31.81 0.37
N PRO A 18 28.89 30.67 1.03
CA PRO A 18 29.27 29.47 0.30
C PRO A 18 28.20 29.16 -0.75
N ASP A 19 28.62 28.84 -1.98
CA ASP A 19 27.80 28.49 -3.15
C ASP A 19 26.99 27.19 -2.92
N LEU A 20 26.26 27.08 -1.82
CA LEU A 20 25.52 25.88 -1.43
C LEU A 20 24.20 25.73 -2.16
N GLY A 21 23.64 26.81 -2.76
CA GLY A 21 22.43 26.71 -3.57
C GLY A 21 21.59 27.97 -3.65
N VAL A 22 20.65 27.96 -4.62
CA VAL A 22 19.62 28.99 -4.79
C VAL A 22 18.43 28.63 -3.91
N GLY A 23 18.24 29.36 -2.83
CA GLY A 23 17.19 29.10 -1.84
C GLY A 23 16.00 30.06 -1.93
N THR A 24 14.96 29.72 -1.20
CA THR A 24 13.74 30.53 -1.04
C THR A 24 13.72 31.17 0.35
N ARG A 25 13.29 32.42 0.43
CA ARG A 25 13.20 33.12 1.70
C ARG A 25 11.81 33.68 1.93
N LEU A 26 11.27 33.43 3.12
CA LEU A 26 10.01 34.01 3.53
C LEU A 26 10.26 35.35 4.24
N THR A 27 9.52 36.39 3.83
CA THR A 27 9.63 37.74 4.37
C THR A 27 8.44 38.16 5.22
N LEU A 28 7.42 37.29 5.34
CA LEU A 28 6.22 37.55 6.13
C LEU A 28 6.46 37.25 7.61
N LEU A 29 5.85 38.04 8.48
CA LEU A 29 5.81 37.78 9.90
C LEU A 29 4.77 36.72 10.29
N ASP A 30 4.90 36.07 11.42
CA ASP A 30 4.02 34.99 11.85
C ASP A 30 2.54 35.40 11.99
N ASP A 31 2.27 36.64 12.41
CA ASP A 31 0.91 37.20 12.48
C ASP A 31 0.28 37.35 11.08
N GLN A 32 1.07 37.75 10.11
CA GLN A 32 0.62 37.85 8.71
C GLN A 32 0.39 36.45 8.11
N LEU A 33 1.23 35.47 8.44
CA LEU A 33 1.08 34.10 8.04
C LEU A 33 -0.19 33.49 8.63
N LEU A 34 -0.42 33.72 9.93
CA LEU A 34 -1.62 33.26 10.62
C LEU A 34 -2.88 33.86 10.00
N LYS A 35 -2.89 35.15 9.73
CA LYS A 35 -4.01 35.82 9.06
C LYS A 35 -4.29 35.22 7.67
N ASN A 36 -3.25 35.02 6.86
CA ASN A 36 -3.38 34.40 5.54
C ASN A 36 -3.92 32.97 5.64
N LEU A 37 -3.47 32.20 6.63
CA LEU A 37 -3.98 30.86 6.90
C LEU A 37 -5.47 30.90 7.24
N GLN A 38 -5.89 31.77 8.15
CA GLN A 38 -7.29 31.94 8.56
C GLN A 38 -8.16 32.33 7.37
N ASP A 39 -7.69 33.27 6.51
CA ASP A 39 -8.42 33.69 5.30
C ASP A 39 -8.61 32.52 4.31
N VAL A 40 -7.62 31.65 4.15
CA VAL A 40 -7.72 30.44 3.32
C VAL A 40 -8.69 29.44 3.93
N GLN A 41 -8.61 29.22 5.25
CA GLN A 41 -9.51 28.30 5.97
C GLN A 41 -10.96 28.75 5.86
N MET A 42 -11.27 30.01 6.15
CA MET A 42 -12.62 30.58 6.06
C MET A 42 -13.16 30.47 4.63
N ARG A 43 -12.35 30.77 3.60
CA ARG A 43 -12.74 30.64 2.20
C ARG A 43 -13.14 29.22 1.82
N ASN A 44 -12.48 28.23 2.43
CA ASN A 44 -12.74 26.82 2.20
C ASN A 44 -13.75 26.20 3.21
N GLY A 45 -14.46 27.03 3.98
CA GLY A 45 -15.46 26.56 4.95
C GLY A 45 -14.89 25.83 6.15
N LEU A 46 -13.60 26.05 6.46
CA LEU A 46 -12.92 25.44 7.59
C LEU A 46 -12.86 26.40 8.79
N ALA A 47 -12.82 25.86 9.98
CA ALA A 47 -12.61 26.65 11.20
C ALA A 47 -11.22 27.30 11.17
N PRO A 48 -11.12 28.62 11.46
CA PRO A 48 -9.84 29.31 11.46
C PRO A 48 -8.94 28.85 12.62
N ALA A 49 -7.65 28.68 12.35
CA ALA A 49 -6.64 28.32 13.35
C ALA A 49 -6.45 29.44 14.37
N GLY A 50 -6.31 29.11 15.64
CA GLY A 50 -6.04 30.09 16.71
C GLY A 50 -4.56 30.55 16.75
N ALA A 51 -3.64 29.77 16.20
CA ALA A 51 -2.20 30.06 16.18
C ALA A 51 -1.51 29.32 15.02
N LEU A 52 -0.36 29.81 14.60
CA LEU A 52 0.53 29.12 13.66
C LEU A 52 1.49 28.21 14.46
N ALA A 53 1.07 26.96 14.68
CA ALA A 53 1.81 26.00 15.50
C ALA A 53 3.00 25.34 14.77
N SER A 54 2.98 25.31 13.44
CA SER A 54 4.04 24.72 12.61
C SER A 54 3.98 25.25 11.17
N GLY A 55 4.99 24.94 10.36
CA GLY A 55 4.99 25.14 8.91
C GLY A 55 4.31 24.03 8.11
N ASP A 56 3.56 23.15 8.76
CA ASP A 56 2.85 22.04 8.10
C ASP A 56 1.40 22.43 7.79
N PHE A 57 0.97 22.16 6.56
CA PHE A 57 -0.37 22.47 6.08
C PHE A 57 -1.03 21.20 5.52
N THR A 58 -2.21 20.88 6.02
CA THR A 58 -2.96 19.67 5.62
C THR A 58 -3.92 19.96 4.47
N VAL A 59 -3.84 19.14 3.44
CA VAL A 59 -4.79 19.06 2.32
C VAL A 59 -5.43 17.68 2.35
N GLU A 60 -6.68 17.60 2.76
CA GLU A 60 -7.44 16.35 2.78
C GLU A 60 -8.17 16.19 1.43
N MET A 61 -7.83 15.12 0.73
CA MET A 61 -8.47 14.79 -0.55
C MET A 61 -8.66 13.28 -0.64
N GLU A 62 -9.87 12.86 -0.98
CA GLU A 62 -10.22 11.44 -1.12
C GLU A 62 -9.39 10.77 -2.21
N THR A 63 -9.14 9.47 -2.04
CA THR A 63 -8.42 8.64 -3.00
C THR A 63 -9.13 8.63 -4.36
N GLY A 64 -8.37 8.75 -5.45
CA GLY A 64 -8.93 8.81 -6.81
C GLY A 64 -9.47 10.17 -7.24
N THR A 65 -9.39 11.22 -6.40
CA THR A 65 -9.80 12.60 -6.76
C THR A 65 -8.72 13.42 -7.45
N GLY A 66 -7.55 12.83 -7.72
CA GLY A 66 -6.45 13.48 -8.42
C GLY A 66 -5.45 14.23 -7.53
N LYS A 67 -5.21 13.78 -6.30
CA LYS A 67 -4.20 14.37 -5.38
C LYS A 67 -2.89 14.69 -6.07
N THR A 68 -2.33 13.72 -6.81
CA THR A 68 -1.06 13.89 -7.53
C THR A 68 -1.10 15.06 -8.51
N TYR A 69 -2.13 15.14 -9.33
CA TYR A 69 -2.29 16.27 -10.27
C TYR A 69 -2.39 17.61 -9.53
N VAL A 70 -3.12 17.64 -8.41
CA VAL A 70 -3.31 18.88 -7.63
C VAL A 70 -1.98 19.38 -7.05
N TYR A 71 -1.18 18.52 -6.42
CA TYR A 71 0.10 19.00 -5.90
C TYR A 71 1.13 19.29 -6.99
N LEU A 72 1.12 18.59 -8.12
CA LEU A 72 1.96 18.97 -9.27
C LEU A 72 1.57 20.33 -9.80
N ARG A 73 0.28 20.60 -9.99
CA ARG A 73 -0.20 21.93 -10.38
C ARG A 73 0.16 23.00 -9.36
N THR A 74 0.12 22.67 -8.06
CA THR A 74 0.51 23.59 -6.99
C THR A 74 1.97 24.03 -7.14
N ILE A 75 2.89 23.15 -7.55
CA ILE A 75 4.29 23.49 -7.85
C ILE A 75 4.36 24.62 -8.87
N PHE A 76 3.67 24.48 -10.02
CA PHE A 76 3.67 25.49 -11.07
C PHE A 76 2.97 26.77 -10.66
N GLU A 77 1.86 26.71 -9.92
CA GLU A 77 1.18 27.90 -9.40
C GLU A 77 2.04 28.68 -8.40
N LEU A 78 2.75 27.98 -7.52
CA LEU A 78 3.66 28.58 -6.57
C LEU A 78 4.85 29.24 -7.27
N ASN A 79 5.39 28.61 -8.31
CA ASN A 79 6.44 29.25 -9.10
C ASN A 79 5.91 30.47 -9.86
N LYS A 80 4.79 30.36 -10.59
CA LYS A 80 4.19 31.44 -11.37
C LYS A 80 3.88 32.68 -10.53
N ARG A 81 3.38 32.49 -9.30
CA ARG A 81 2.92 33.57 -8.44
C ARG A 81 4.00 34.14 -7.55
N TYR A 82 4.93 33.31 -7.13
CA TYR A 82 5.87 33.64 -6.06
C TYR A 82 7.33 33.32 -6.39
N GLY A 83 7.61 32.70 -7.54
CA GLY A 83 8.96 32.37 -7.98
C GLY A 83 9.61 31.19 -7.25
N PHE A 84 8.86 30.36 -6.49
CA PHE A 84 9.43 29.18 -5.83
C PHE A 84 9.94 28.16 -6.85
N THR A 85 11.15 27.65 -6.64
CA THR A 85 11.82 26.76 -7.59
C THR A 85 12.25 25.41 -6.99
N LYS A 86 12.22 25.23 -5.67
CA LYS A 86 12.74 24.01 -5.01
C LYS A 86 11.62 23.24 -4.32
N PHE A 87 11.36 22.03 -4.84
CA PHE A 87 10.29 21.17 -4.35
C PHE A 87 10.81 19.75 -4.10
N VAL A 88 10.44 19.17 -2.96
CA VAL A 88 10.75 17.77 -2.63
C VAL A 88 9.44 17.03 -2.38
N ILE A 89 9.18 15.99 -3.14
CA ILE A 89 8.02 15.13 -2.95
C ILE A 89 8.49 13.90 -2.19
N VAL A 90 7.98 13.73 -0.96
CA VAL A 90 8.30 12.58 -0.10
C VAL A 90 7.13 11.63 -0.07
N VAL A 91 7.42 10.37 -0.41
CA VAL A 91 6.43 9.29 -0.52
C VAL A 91 6.81 8.10 0.36
N PRO A 92 5.84 7.28 0.83
CA PRO A 92 6.12 6.17 1.73
C PRO A 92 6.82 4.99 1.06
N SER A 93 6.53 4.70 -0.21
CA SER A 93 6.99 3.49 -0.88
C SER A 93 7.59 3.73 -2.26
N VAL A 94 8.35 2.73 -2.76
CA VAL A 94 8.91 2.76 -4.12
C VAL A 94 7.79 2.77 -5.17
N ALA A 95 6.71 2.04 -4.93
CA ALA A 95 5.56 1.98 -5.84
C ALA A 95 4.93 3.37 -6.06
N ILE A 96 4.71 4.13 -4.98
CA ILE A 96 4.19 5.50 -5.06
C ILE A 96 5.21 6.42 -5.74
N LYS A 97 6.51 6.25 -5.44
CA LYS A 97 7.59 7.02 -6.07
C LYS A 97 7.56 6.89 -7.60
N GLU A 98 7.46 5.66 -8.11
CA GLU A 98 7.36 5.41 -9.56
C GLU A 98 6.05 5.98 -10.14
N GLY A 99 4.93 5.86 -9.43
CA GLY A 99 3.65 6.43 -9.84
C GLY A 99 3.68 7.95 -9.96
N VAL A 100 4.29 8.63 -8.98
CA VAL A 100 4.46 10.10 -9.01
C VAL A 100 5.38 10.51 -10.17
N TYR A 101 6.47 9.80 -10.38
CA TYR A 101 7.40 10.07 -11.48
C TYR A 101 6.72 9.91 -12.84
N LYS A 102 5.95 8.83 -13.00
CA LYS A 102 5.16 8.63 -14.23
C LYS A 102 4.13 9.74 -14.43
N SER A 103 3.49 10.19 -13.35
CA SER A 103 2.57 11.33 -13.41
C SER A 103 3.26 12.61 -13.85
N LEU A 104 4.47 12.88 -13.36
CA LEU A 104 5.30 14.02 -13.83
C LEU A 104 5.57 13.92 -15.32
N GLN A 105 5.98 12.75 -15.83
CA GLN A 105 6.24 12.53 -17.25
C GLN A 105 5.00 12.72 -18.12
N ILE A 106 3.87 12.11 -17.73
CA ILE A 106 2.62 12.19 -18.52
C ILE A 106 2.07 13.62 -18.56
N THR A 107 2.20 14.36 -17.46
CA THR A 107 1.65 15.72 -17.36
C THR A 107 2.63 16.81 -17.79
N GLU A 108 3.85 16.48 -18.15
CA GLU A 108 4.89 17.44 -18.50
C GLU A 108 4.44 18.39 -19.65
N GLU A 109 4.03 17.82 -20.77
CA GLU A 109 3.58 18.61 -21.92
C GLU A 109 2.29 19.41 -21.62
N HIS A 110 1.39 18.84 -20.82
CA HIS A 110 0.19 19.53 -20.37
C HIS A 110 0.54 20.77 -19.53
N PHE A 111 1.45 20.63 -18.56
CA PHE A 111 1.87 21.78 -17.74
C PHE A 111 2.73 22.77 -18.52
N LYS A 112 3.59 22.33 -19.43
CA LYS A 112 4.29 23.23 -20.35
C LYS A 112 3.32 24.11 -21.14
N ALA A 113 2.27 23.52 -21.71
CA ALA A 113 1.24 24.27 -22.43
C ALA A 113 0.49 25.25 -21.51
N LEU A 114 0.17 24.82 -20.27
CA LEU A 114 -0.61 25.63 -19.32
C LEU A 114 0.19 26.81 -18.72
N TYR A 115 1.52 26.67 -18.62
CA TYR A 115 2.43 27.62 -17.97
C TYR A 115 3.47 28.23 -18.92
N ALA A 116 3.10 28.43 -20.20
CA ALA A 116 3.90 29.12 -21.19
C ALA A 116 5.32 28.59 -21.40
N GLY A 117 5.49 27.28 -21.37
CA GLY A 117 6.78 26.61 -21.58
C GLY A 117 7.76 26.73 -20.40
N MET A 118 7.25 26.97 -19.19
CA MET A 118 8.09 27.11 -18.00
C MET A 118 9.00 25.88 -17.81
N PRO A 119 10.32 26.05 -17.71
CA PRO A 119 11.24 24.94 -17.56
C PRO A 119 11.11 24.28 -16.20
N VAL A 120 11.00 22.98 -16.19
CA VAL A 120 10.95 22.13 -14.99
C VAL A 120 11.86 20.93 -15.19
N ASP A 121 12.70 20.66 -14.21
CA ASP A 121 13.49 19.44 -14.11
C ASP A 121 12.97 18.61 -12.95
N PHE A 122 12.81 17.32 -13.17
CA PHE A 122 12.39 16.39 -12.12
C PHE A 122 13.18 15.09 -12.17
N PHE A 123 13.48 14.55 -11.02
CA PHE A 123 14.24 13.31 -10.92
C PHE A 123 13.84 12.48 -9.70
N LEU A 124 14.05 11.17 -9.82
CA LEU A 124 13.99 10.24 -8.70
C LEU A 124 15.30 10.30 -7.93
N TYR A 125 15.24 10.55 -6.63
CA TYR A 125 16.42 10.44 -5.79
C TYR A 125 17.01 9.03 -5.87
N ASP A 126 18.28 8.97 -6.24
CA ASP A 126 19.10 7.77 -6.32
C ASP A 126 20.42 8.01 -5.60
N SER A 127 20.70 7.19 -4.59
CA SER A 127 21.91 7.29 -3.79
C SER A 127 23.22 7.09 -4.57
N THR A 128 23.14 6.60 -5.80
CA THR A 128 24.29 6.43 -6.72
C THR A 128 24.51 7.67 -7.60
N LYS A 129 23.49 8.54 -7.76
CA LYS A 129 23.48 9.71 -8.66
C LYS A 129 23.42 11.03 -7.90
N LEU A 130 24.24 11.18 -6.87
CA LEU A 130 24.23 12.35 -5.97
C LEU A 130 24.50 13.70 -6.66
N GLY A 131 25.12 13.72 -7.85
CA GLY A 131 25.29 14.92 -8.66
C GLY A 131 23.96 15.60 -9.04
N GLN A 132 22.86 14.85 -9.13
CA GLN A 132 21.52 15.42 -9.35
C GLN A 132 21.07 16.31 -8.18
N VAL A 133 21.46 15.98 -6.95
CA VAL A 133 21.15 16.80 -5.76
C VAL A 133 21.90 18.14 -5.81
N ARG A 134 23.11 18.15 -6.35
CA ARG A 134 23.85 19.42 -6.57
C ARG A 134 23.13 20.27 -7.62
N ASN A 135 22.74 19.68 -8.74
CA ASN A 135 21.95 20.40 -9.76
C ASN A 135 20.64 20.93 -9.21
N PHE A 136 19.94 20.12 -8.39
CA PHE A 136 18.75 20.57 -7.67
C PHE A 136 19.03 21.85 -6.86
N ALA A 137 20.11 21.89 -6.12
CA ALA A 137 20.43 23.05 -5.26
C ALA A 137 20.83 24.31 -6.06
N THR A 138 21.59 24.15 -7.17
CA THR A 138 22.20 25.28 -7.87
C THR A 138 21.41 25.82 -9.05
N SER A 139 20.45 25.06 -9.62
CA SER A 139 19.63 25.47 -10.76
C SER A 139 18.65 26.58 -10.36
N SER A 140 18.42 27.56 -11.25
CA SER A 140 17.38 28.59 -11.11
C SER A 140 16.01 28.17 -11.64
N ALA A 141 15.91 27.07 -12.42
CA ALA A 141 14.66 26.51 -12.90
C ALA A 141 13.90 25.76 -11.78
N ILE A 142 12.62 25.44 -12.04
CA ILE A 142 11.86 24.57 -11.15
C ILE A 142 12.56 23.21 -11.06
N GLN A 143 12.88 22.79 -9.85
CA GLN A 143 13.50 21.50 -9.53
C GLN A 143 12.56 20.69 -8.65
N VAL A 144 12.25 19.46 -9.04
CA VAL A 144 11.41 18.53 -8.28
C VAL A 144 12.19 17.25 -8.01
N MET A 145 12.47 16.99 -6.74
CA MET A 145 13.09 15.75 -6.29
C MET A 145 12.03 14.83 -5.69
N VAL A 146 11.88 13.62 -6.22
CA VAL A 146 10.97 12.60 -5.66
C VAL A 146 11.78 11.58 -4.88
N VAL A 147 11.45 11.39 -3.60
CA VAL A 147 12.23 10.56 -2.67
C VAL A 147 11.31 9.72 -1.78
N THR A 148 11.71 8.49 -1.46
CA THR A 148 11.01 7.68 -0.45
C THR A 148 11.50 8.02 0.96
N VAL A 149 10.59 7.91 1.95
CA VAL A 149 10.98 8.09 3.36
C VAL A 149 12.12 7.15 3.77
N GLY A 150 12.14 5.91 3.26
CA GLY A 150 13.21 4.95 3.54
C GLY A 150 14.59 5.38 3.08
N ALA A 151 14.69 6.27 2.07
CA ALA A 151 15.95 6.82 1.59
C ALA A 151 16.50 7.98 2.42
N ILE A 152 15.71 8.53 3.37
CA ILE A 152 16.05 9.73 4.13
C ILE A 152 15.97 9.56 5.65
N ASN A 153 15.32 8.50 6.18
CA ASN A 153 15.00 8.37 7.61
C ASN A 153 16.09 7.70 8.46
N LYS A 154 17.21 7.27 7.87
CA LYS A 154 18.33 6.60 8.57
C LYS A 154 19.63 7.36 8.35
N LYS A 155 19.97 8.28 9.26
CA LYS A 155 21.14 9.16 9.15
C LYS A 155 22.47 8.41 9.01
N ASP A 156 22.63 7.29 9.70
CA ASP A 156 23.87 6.52 9.71
C ASP A 156 24.06 5.65 8.42
N VAL A 157 22.98 5.37 7.72
CA VAL A 157 22.94 4.44 6.57
C VAL A 157 22.81 5.19 5.24
N ASN A 158 21.92 6.18 5.18
CA ASN A 158 21.55 6.82 3.92
C ASN A 158 22.68 7.74 3.40
N ASN A 159 23.01 7.60 2.11
CA ASN A 159 24.06 8.40 1.47
C ASN A 159 23.74 9.90 1.41
N LEU A 160 22.50 10.28 1.62
CA LEU A 160 22.07 11.68 1.73
C LEU A 160 22.82 12.44 2.86
N TYR A 161 23.26 11.73 3.90
CA TYR A 161 23.93 12.29 5.08
C TYR A 161 25.46 12.06 5.08
N LYS A 162 26.03 11.51 4.02
CA LYS A 162 27.47 11.23 3.90
C LYS A 162 28.12 12.20 2.94
N ASP A 163 29.34 12.61 3.26
CA ASP A 163 30.15 13.43 2.36
C ASP A 163 30.36 12.71 1.03
N SER A 164 30.33 13.45 -0.07
CA SER A 164 30.50 12.88 -1.40
C SER A 164 31.28 13.81 -2.33
N GLU A 165 32.24 13.28 -3.04
CA GLU A 165 32.95 14.00 -4.12
C GLU A 165 31.99 14.45 -5.24
N LYS A 166 30.92 13.70 -5.48
CA LYS A 166 29.88 14.03 -6.48
C LYS A 166 29.09 15.30 -6.12
N THR A 167 29.12 15.70 -4.86
CA THR A 167 28.50 16.93 -4.36
C THR A 167 29.55 18.01 -4.00
N GLY A 168 30.79 17.83 -4.42
CA GLY A 168 31.88 18.78 -4.14
C GLY A 168 32.43 18.67 -2.73
N GLY A 169 32.32 17.50 -2.10
CA GLY A 169 32.77 17.26 -0.72
C GLY A 169 31.69 17.55 0.34
N GLU A 170 30.54 18.13 -0.04
CA GLU A 170 29.44 18.44 0.87
C GLU A 170 28.50 17.25 1.05
N LYS A 171 27.77 17.21 2.16
CA LYS A 171 26.68 16.26 2.36
C LYS A 171 25.49 16.66 1.48
N PRO A 172 24.90 15.74 0.71
CA PRO A 172 23.74 16.08 -0.12
C PRO A 172 22.60 16.73 0.65
N ILE A 173 22.39 16.34 1.92
CA ILE A 173 21.35 16.93 2.78
C ILE A 173 21.61 18.44 3.04
N ASP A 174 22.88 18.87 3.17
CA ASP A 174 23.20 20.26 3.45
C ASP A 174 22.92 21.15 2.23
N LEU A 175 23.13 20.61 1.02
CA LEU A 175 22.70 21.26 -0.22
C LEU A 175 21.17 21.42 -0.27
N VAL A 176 20.41 20.40 0.08
CA VAL A 176 18.94 20.47 0.15
C VAL A 176 18.50 21.48 1.19
N ARG A 177 19.09 21.45 2.40
CA ARG A 177 18.79 22.40 3.50
C ARG A 177 19.00 23.86 3.11
N ALA A 178 20.08 24.14 2.38
CA ALA A 178 20.41 25.49 1.96
C ALA A 178 19.36 26.10 1.00
N THR A 179 18.60 25.25 0.29
CA THR A 179 17.56 25.73 -0.61
C THR A 179 16.23 26.07 0.08
N HIS A 180 16.01 25.69 1.33
CA HIS A 180 14.71 25.81 2.02
C HIS A 180 13.54 25.34 1.14
N PRO A 181 13.50 24.05 0.74
CA PRO A 181 12.54 23.57 -0.24
C PRO A 181 11.12 23.59 0.33
N ILE A 182 10.12 23.69 -0.55
CA ILE A 182 8.75 23.32 -0.20
C ILE A 182 8.66 21.80 -0.28
N VAL A 183 8.32 21.16 0.85
CA VAL A 183 8.17 19.71 0.91
C VAL A 183 6.71 19.33 0.73
N ILE A 184 6.45 18.45 -0.22
CA ILE A 184 5.14 17.82 -0.44
C ILE A 184 5.21 16.41 0.14
N VAL A 185 4.35 16.11 1.09
CA VAL A 185 4.29 14.78 1.74
C VAL A 185 3.03 14.08 1.28
N ASP A 186 3.20 13.02 0.50
CA ASP A 186 2.10 12.16 0.07
C ASP A 186 1.91 11.02 1.07
N GLU A 187 0.68 10.82 1.54
CA GLU A 187 0.29 9.87 2.60
C GLU A 187 1.14 10.02 3.88
N PRO A 188 1.08 11.18 4.55
CA PRO A 188 1.92 11.52 5.71
C PRO A 188 1.82 10.53 6.87
N GLN A 189 0.70 9.85 7.07
CA GLN A 189 0.56 8.82 8.10
C GLN A 189 1.56 7.67 7.91
N SER A 190 1.89 7.34 6.68
CA SER A 190 2.89 6.31 6.34
C SER A 190 4.32 6.86 6.28
N VAL A 191 4.50 8.15 6.05
CA VAL A 191 5.80 8.83 5.99
C VAL A 191 6.33 9.16 7.39
N ASP A 192 5.50 9.62 8.30
CA ASP A 192 5.93 10.15 9.62
C ASP A 192 6.60 9.10 10.51
N GLY A 193 6.35 7.81 10.28
CA GLY A 193 6.99 6.71 11.01
C GLY A 193 6.36 6.39 12.36
N GLY A 194 5.08 6.70 12.53
CA GLY A 194 4.30 6.35 13.73
C GLY A 194 4.94 6.89 15.02
N LEU A 195 4.98 6.03 16.06
CA LEU A 195 5.52 6.42 17.39
C LEU A 195 7.01 6.78 17.37
N SER A 196 7.80 6.28 16.42
CA SER A 196 9.24 6.57 16.33
C SER A 196 9.55 7.98 15.81
N GLY A 197 8.65 8.58 15.05
CA GLY A 197 8.83 9.92 14.46
C GLY A 197 10.02 10.06 13.51
N ALA A 198 10.63 8.98 13.07
CA ALA A 198 11.84 9.01 12.25
C ALA A 198 11.64 9.74 10.92
N GLY A 199 10.47 9.62 10.32
CA GLY A 199 10.07 10.36 9.12
C GLY A 199 9.97 11.87 9.39
N LYS A 200 9.28 12.28 10.46
CA LYS A 200 9.21 13.70 10.87
C LYS A 200 10.60 14.31 11.08
N THR A 201 11.50 13.56 11.73
CA THR A 201 12.90 14.00 11.95
C THR A 201 13.63 14.17 10.61
N ALA A 202 13.42 13.27 9.66
CA ALA A 202 14.03 13.35 8.33
C ALA A 202 13.51 14.53 7.51
N LEU A 203 12.20 14.81 7.57
CA LEU A 203 11.61 15.99 6.95
C LEU A 203 12.18 17.28 7.52
N GLY A 204 12.26 17.38 8.85
CA GLY A 204 12.89 18.53 9.52
C GLY A 204 14.37 18.73 9.18
N ALA A 205 15.11 17.65 8.89
CA ALA A 205 16.50 17.73 8.46
C ALA A 205 16.70 18.45 7.12
N MET A 206 15.69 18.51 6.26
CA MET A 206 15.70 19.27 5.00
C MET A 206 15.50 20.78 5.20
N ASN A 207 15.17 21.21 6.40
CA ASN A 207 14.86 22.61 6.73
C ASN A 207 13.86 23.25 5.75
N PRO A 208 12.65 22.65 5.61
CA PRO A 208 11.68 23.11 4.63
C PRO A 208 11.16 24.52 4.97
N LEU A 209 10.85 25.28 3.91
CA LEU A 209 10.11 26.54 4.07
C LEU A 209 8.71 26.29 4.63
N CYS A 210 8.05 25.27 4.11
CA CYS A 210 6.80 24.69 4.62
C CYS A 210 6.62 23.28 4.08
N SER A 211 5.69 22.54 4.69
CA SER A 211 5.29 21.22 4.21
C SER A 211 3.80 21.19 3.84
N LEU A 212 3.49 20.72 2.65
CA LEU A 212 2.12 20.48 2.17
C LEU A 212 1.83 18.98 2.28
N ARG A 213 0.90 18.61 3.13
CA ARG A 213 0.63 17.21 3.53
C ARG A 213 -0.67 16.75 2.91
N TYR A 214 -0.58 15.85 1.92
CA TYR A 214 -1.71 15.35 1.13
C TYR A 214 -2.09 13.93 1.54
N SER A 215 -3.35 13.70 1.95
CA SER A 215 -3.91 12.36 2.18
C SER A 215 -5.43 12.39 2.15
N ALA A 216 -6.03 11.22 2.00
CA ALA A 216 -7.47 11.00 2.27
C ALA A 216 -7.73 10.80 3.77
N THR A 217 -6.73 10.27 4.51
CA THR A 217 -6.85 9.85 5.91
C THR A 217 -5.66 10.38 6.72
N HIS A 218 -5.83 11.57 7.28
CA HIS A 218 -4.79 12.14 8.15
C HIS A 218 -4.90 11.62 9.59
N ALA A 219 -3.84 11.04 10.12
CA ALA A 219 -3.73 10.73 11.54
C ALA A 219 -3.58 12.01 12.37
N ASP A 220 -2.66 12.90 11.97
CA ASP A 220 -2.44 14.20 12.55
C ASP A 220 -2.88 15.31 11.57
N LYS A 221 -3.81 16.16 11.96
CA LYS A 221 -4.28 17.30 11.16
C LYS A 221 -3.57 18.57 11.62
N HIS A 222 -2.59 19.00 10.83
CA HIS A 222 -1.94 20.30 10.99
C HIS A 222 -2.73 21.32 10.18
N HIS A 223 -2.78 22.57 10.53
CA HIS A 223 -3.37 23.69 9.77
C HIS A 223 -4.08 23.29 8.45
N MET A 224 -5.25 22.64 8.58
CA MET A 224 -6.01 22.18 7.39
C MET A 224 -6.38 23.36 6.54
N VAL A 225 -6.00 23.35 5.28
CA VAL A 225 -6.29 24.42 4.31
C VAL A 225 -7.32 24.04 3.27
N PHE A 226 -7.55 22.76 3.06
CA PHE A 226 -8.56 22.24 2.13
C PHE A 226 -9.05 20.87 2.59
N ARG A 227 -10.35 20.60 2.37
CA ARG A 227 -10.97 19.32 2.67
C ARG A 227 -11.91 18.92 1.53
N LEU A 228 -11.71 17.69 1.06
CA LEU A 228 -12.59 16.95 0.17
C LEU A 228 -12.62 15.50 0.68
N ASP A 229 -13.48 15.24 1.63
CA ASP A 229 -13.59 13.91 2.25
C ASP A 229 -14.37 12.92 1.34
N ALA A 230 -14.50 11.67 1.81
CA ALA A 230 -15.15 10.59 1.07
C ALA A 230 -16.60 10.90 0.73
N VAL A 231 -17.34 11.57 1.65
CA VAL A 231 -18.74 11.94 1.46
C VAL A 231 -18.87 13.04 0.40
N ASP A 232 -18.09 14.11 0.54
CA ASP A 232 -18.04 15.21 -0.43
C ASP A 232 -17.67 14.72 -1.82
N ALA A 233 -16.65 13.83 -1.91
CA ALA A 233 -16.17 13.27 -3.17
C ALA A 233 -17.24 12.39 -3.84
N TYR A 234 -17.97 11.61 -3.06
CA TYR A 234 -19.07 10.76 -3.54
C TYR A 234 -20.26 11.60 -4.03
N GLU A 235 -20.71 12.56 -3.24
CA GLU A 235 -21.84 13.45 -3.59
C GLU A 235 -21.54 14.25 -4.87
N ARG A 236 -20.29 14.69 -5.05
CA ARG A 236 -19.82 15.37 -6.26
C ARG A 236 -19.55 14.45 -7.43
N LYS A 237 -19.75 13.13 -7.28
CA LYS A 237 -19.49 12.10 -8.31
C LYS A 237 -18.05 12.07 -8.82
N LEU A 238 -17.10 12.40 -7.96
CA LEU A 238 -15.67 12.39 -8.26
C LEU A 238 -15.04 11.01 -8.06
N VAL A 239 -15.66 10.17 -7.24
CA VAL A 239 -15.20 8.82 -6.94
C VAL A 239 -16.26 7.77 -7.24
N LYS A 240 -15.84 6.52 -7.39
CA LYS A 240 -16.74 5.38 -7.57
C LYS A 240 -17.48 5.08 -6.26
N GLN A 241 -18.69 4.57 -6.38
CA GLN A 241 -19.39 3.97 -5.25
C GLN A 241 -18.64 2.70 -4.81
N ILE A 242 -18.44 2.55 -3.50
CA ILE A 242 -17.89 1.34 -2.91
C ILE A 242 -19.07 0.50 -2.40
N GLU A 243 -19.21 -0.71 -2.94
CA GLU A 243 -20.14 -1.71 -2.46
C GLU A 243 -19.34 -2.83 -1.78
N VAL A 244 -19.62 -3.06 -0.50
CA VAL A 244 -18.97 -4.12 0.26
C VAL A 244 -19.85 -5.37 0.23
N ALA A 245 -19.34 -6.42 -0.39
CA ALA A 245 -19.95 -7.73 -0.36
C ALA A 245 -19.22 -8.61 0.66
N ALA A 246 -19.92 -9.04 1.69
CA ALA A 246 -19.39 -9.98 2.68
C ALA A 246 -20.01 -11.36 2.45
N ALA A 247 -19.17 -12.41 2.51
CA ALA A 247 -19.62 -13.77 2.68
C ALA A 247 -19.67 -14.08 4.17
N THR A 248 -20.86 -14.15 4.74
CA THR A 248 -21.06 -14.66 6.09
C THR A 248 -21.44 -16.12 6.00
N LEU A 249 -20.75 -16.96 6.75
CA LEU A 249 -21.17 -18.34 6.96
C LEU A 249 -22.18 -18.32 8.09
N GLU A 250 -23.45 -18.42 7.77
CA GLU A 250 -24.52 -18.51 8.78
C GLU A 250 -24.31 -19.66 9.78
N ASP A 251 -23.55 -20.68 9.37
CA ASP A 251 -23.26 -21.88 10.17
C ASP A 251 -21.83 -21.99 10.70
N ALA A 252 -20.99 -20.97 10.60
CA ALA A 252 -19.58 -21.05 11.01
C ALA A 252 -19.42 -21.43 12.50
N PHE A 253 -20.39 -21.01 13.33
CA PHE A 253 -20.42 -21.31 14.78
C PHE A 253 -21.20 -22.59 15.13
N ASN A 254 -21.88 -23.20 14.17
CA ASN A 254 -22.72 -24.38 14.39
C ASN A 254 -22.00 -25.72 14.08
N LYS A 255 -20.73 -25.66 13.64
CA LYS A 255 -19.89 -26.84 13.46
C LYS A 255 -18.78 -26.88 14.51
N PRO A 256 -18.47 -28.08 15.04
CA PRO A 256 -17.35 -28.22 15.97
C PRO A 256 -16.04 -27.84 15.27
N TYR A 257 -15.24 -27.01 15.91
CA TYR A 257 -13.90 -26.64 15.47
C TYR A 257 -12.93 -26.82 16.64
N VAL A 258 -11.87 -27.58 16.44
CA VAL A 258 -10.83 -27.85 17.43
C VAL A 258 -9.47 -27.76 16.74
N ARG A 259 -8.58 -26.88 17.19
CA ARG A 259 -7.19 -26.81 16.69
C ARG A 259 -6.21 -26.96 17.83
N LEU A 260 -5.19 -27.81 17.67
CA LEU A 260 -4.10 -27.93 18.62
C LEU A 260 -3.12 -26.77 18.46
N VAL A 261 -2.99 -25.94 19.48
CA VAL A 261 -2.04 -24.82 19.54
C VAL A 261 -0.70 -25.25 20.13
N GLY A 262 -0.74 -26.11 21.16
CA GLY A 262 0.46 -26.61 21.79
C GLY A 262 0.16 -27.63 22.89
N VAL A 263 1.20 -28.30 23.36
CA VAL A 263 1.12 -29.22 24.52
C VAL A 263 2.15 -28.83 25.58
N THR A 264 1.83 -29.06 26.83
CA THR A 264 2.74 -28.76 27.96
C THR A 264 2.78 -29.87 28.97
N ASN A 265 3.97 -30.08 29.55
CA ASN A 265 4.15 -30.92 30.72
C ASN A 265 4.85 -30.09 31.80
N LYS A 266 4.07 -29.60 32.75
CA LYS A 266 4.59 -28.81 33.88
C LYS A 266 4.49 -29.61 35.18
N ARG A 267 5.63 -30.04 35.69
CA ARG A 267 5.73 -30.79 36.94
C ARG A 267 4.87 -32.09 36.96
N GLY A 268 4.86 -32.82 35.86
CA GLY A 268 4.07 -34.03 35.69
C GLY A 268 2.60 -33.84 35.35
N ARG A 269 2.13 -32.59 35.21
CA ARG A 269 0.78 -32.29 34.74
C ARG A 269 0.83 -32.05 33.24
N ILE A 270 0.28 -32.97 32.47
CA ILE A 270 0.18 -32.92 31.03
C ILE A 270 -1.11 -32.17 30.65
N SER A 271 -1.04 -31.23 29.73
CA SER A 271 -2.19 -30.52 29.15
C SER A 271 -1.94 -30.08 27.71
N ALA A 272 -3.01 -29.99 26.93
CA ALA A 272 -3.01 -29.44 25.60
C ALA A 272 -3.68 -28.05 25.59
N GLN A 273 -3.18 -27.15 24.77
CA GLN A 273 -3.81 -25.86 24.48
C GLN A 273 -4.58 -26.01 23.17
N LEU A 274 -5.90 -25.89 23.27
CA LEU A 274 -6.79 -26.01 22.12
C LEU A 274 -7.45 -24.67 21.82
N GLU A 275 -7.51 -24.30 20.54
CA GLU A 275 -8.33 -23.22 20.06
C GLU A 275 -9.69 -23.76 19.60
N LEU A 276 -10.78 -23.25 20.20
CA LEU A 276 -12.15 -23.72 19.97
C LEU A 276 -13.19 -22.64 20.29
N HIS A 277 -14.43 -22.82 19.85
CA HIS A 277 -15.50 -21.88 20.10
C HIS A 277 -16.14 -22.10 21.47
N VAL A 278 -15.96 -21.17 22.40
CA VAL A 278 -16.53 -21.16 23.75
C VAL A 278 -17.74 -20.26 23.81
N GLN A 279 -18.79 -20.65 24.54
CA GLN A 279 -19.98 -19.83 24.78
C GLN A 279 -19.66 -18.76 25.82
N GLU A 280 -19.73 -17.50 25.42
CA GLU A 280 -19.67 -16.33 26.29
C GLU A 280 -21.07 -15.66 26.38
N VAL A 281 -21.20 -14.66 27.27
CA VAL A 281 -22.46 -13.90 27.46
C VAL A 281 -22.90 -13.21 26.16
N ALA A 282 -21.94 -12.74 25.36
CA ALA A 282 -22.20 -12.06 24.08
C ALA A 282 -22.28 -13.01 22.87
N GLY A 283 -22.28 -14.34 23.09
CA GLY A 283 -22.30 -15.34 22.02
C GLY A 283 -21.01 -16.16 21.93
N PRO A 284 -20.93 -17.08 20.95
CA PRO A 284 -19.75 -17.94 20.77
C PRO A 284 -18.54 -17.11 20.35
N LYS A 285 -17.36 -17.39 20.96
CA LYS A 285 -16.09 -16.78 20.59
C LYS A 285 -14.99 -17.82 20.51
N LEU A 286 -14.07 -17.65 19.57
CA LEU A 286 -12.87 -18.46 19.46
C LEU A 286 -11.93 -18.13 20.61
N ARG A 287 -11.50 -19.17 21.37
CA ARG A 287 -10.63 -19.05 22.54
C ARG A 287 -9.61 -20.18 22.61
N GLU A 288 -8.46 -19.86 23.13
CA GLU A 288 -7.49 -20.88 23.56
C GLU A 288 -7.84 -21.36 24.98
N VAL A 289 -8.04 -22.64 25.11
CA VAL A 289 -8.41 -23.30 26.37
C VAL A 289 -7.44 -24.43 26.69
N SER A 290 -7.02 -24.54 27.94
CA SER A 290 -6.18 -25.65 28.40
C SER A 290 -7.05 -26.83 28.81
N VAL A 291 -6.75 -28.01 28.26
CA VAL A 291 -7.48 -29.26 28.49
C VAL A 291 -6.51 -30.36 28.90
N GLY A 292 -7.02 -31.34 29.67
CA GLY A 292 -6.34 -32.56 30.06
C GLY A 292 -6.92 -33.79 29.38
N ASP A 293 -6.26 -34.93 29.57
CA ASP A 293 -6.79 -36.22 29.14
C ASP A 293 -8.15 -36.52 29.82
N GLY A 294 -9.11 -37.01 29.05
CA GLY A 294 -10.48 -37.31 29.48
C GLY A 294 -11.43 -36.11 29.48
N ASP A 295 -10.96 -34.88 29.26
CA ASP A 295 -11.82 -33.68 29.28
C ASP A 295 -12.91 -33.76 28.22
N ASP A 296 -14.13 -33.41 28.62
CA ASP A 296 -15.31 -33.31 27.76
C ASP A 296 -15.43 -31.89 27.18
N LEU A 297 -15.32 -31.75 25.87
CA LEU A 297 -15.31 -30.42 25.21
C LEU A 297 -16.66 -29.72 25.29
N GLN A 298 -17.79 -30.44 25.43
CA GLN A 298 -19.08 -29.80 25.67
C GLN A 298 -19.09 -29.07 27.02
N GLN A 299 -18.52 -29.67 28.07
CA GLN A 299 -18.43 -29.04 29.38
C GLN A 299 -17.48 -27.85 29.39
N VAL A 300 -16.31 -28.02 28.75
CA VAL A 300 -15.28 -26.98 28.63
C VAL A 300 -15.80 -25.75 27.86
N THR A 301 -16.49 -25.95 26.74
CA THR A 301 -16.96 -24.88 25.87
C THR A 301 -18.34 -24.35 26.21
N LYS A 302 -19.13 -25.09 27.00
CA LYS A 302 -20.55 -24.86 27.28
C LYS A 302 -21.42 -24.84 26.01
N ARG A 303 -21.05 -25.66 25.00
CA ARG A 303 -21.76 -25.69 23.71
C ARG A 303 -22.13 -27.12 23.31
N ALA A 304 -23.40 -27.31 22.97
CA ALA A 304 -23.93 -28.62 22.57
C ALA A 304 -23.30 -29.19 21.27
N ILE A 305 -22.71 -28.30 20.42
CA ILE A 305 -22.05 -28.76 19.19
C ILE A 305 -20.82 -29.65 19.45
N TYR A 306 -20.25 -29.60 20.64
CA TYR A 306 -19.16 -30.47 21.08
C TYR A 306 -19.64 -31.69 21.90
N ALA A 307 -20.94 -32.06 21.80
CA ALA A 307 -21.44 -33.26 22.40
C ALA A 307 -20.64 -34.48 21.90
N ASP A 308 -20.23 -35.34 22.85
CA ASP A 308 -19.41 -36.55 22.61
C ASP A 308 -18.00 -36.27 22.05
N PHE A 309 -17.52 -35.01 22.11
CA PHE A 309 -16.11 -34.68 21.85
C PHE A 309 -15.30 -34.77 23.14
N ARG A 310 -14.29 -35.66 23.18
CA ARG A 310 -13.43 -35.89 24.35
C ARG A 310 -11.98 -35.84 23.96
N ILE A 311 -11.15 -35.38 24.88
CA ILE A 311 -9.70 -35.46 24.76
C ILE A 311 -9.25 -36.85 25.17
N GLY A 312 -8.44 -37.49 24.35
CA GLY A 312 -7.75 -38.71 24.63
C GLY A 312 -6.28 -38.46 24.98
N GLU A 313 -5.39 -39.31 24.51
CA GLU A 313 -3.95 -39.23 24.80
C GLU A 313 -3.36 -37.87 24.38
N ILE A 314 -2.54 -37.30 25.28
CA ILE A 314 -1.75 -36.10 25.00
C ILE A 314 -0.27 -36.47 25.03
N ASN A 315 0.39 -36.42 23.87
CA ASN A 315 1.82 -36.70 23.77
C ASN A 315 2.62 -35.37 23.78
N THR A 316 3.54 -35.28 24.74
CA THR A 316 4.42 -34.08 24.89
C THR A 316 5.87 -34.36 24.50
N ALA A 317 6.17 -35.52 23.88
CA ALA A 317 7.51 -35.83 23.40
C ALA A 317 7.92 -34.90 22.24
N LYS A 318 9.04 -34.19 22.41
CA LYS A 318 9.51 -33.20 21.46
C LYS A 318 9.71 -33.76 20.05
N GLY A 319 9.04 -33.20 19.07
CA GLY A 319 9.06 -33.60 17.65
C GLY A 319 7.99 -34.64 17.28
N SER A 320 7.18 -35.10 18.26
CA SER A 320 6.01 -35.97 18.04
C SER A 320 4.84 -35.58 18.94
N GLU A 321 4.72 -34.25 19.16
CA GLU A 321 3.64 -33.68 19.97
C GLU A 321 2.31 -33.86 19.28
N PHE A 322 1.31 -34.41 19.96
CA PHE A 322 -0.06 -34.54 19.47
C PHE A 322 -1.09 -34.56 20.61
N VAL A 323 -2.34 -34.34 20.24
CA VAL A 323 -3.51 -34.65 21.07
C VAL A 323 -4.46 -35.56 20.30
N GLU A 324 -4.94 -36.60 20.95
CA GLU A 324 -6.01 -37.44 20.42
C GLU A 324 -7.36 -36.76 20.70
N LEU A 325 -8.15 -36.54 19.66
CA LEU A 325 -9.52 -36.07 19.76
C LEU A 325 -10.48 -37.20 19.40
N ARG A 326 -11.34 -37.58 20.32
CA ARG A 326 -12.43 -38.56 20.12
C ARG A 326 -13.72 -37.79 19.86
N TYR A 327 -14.42 -38.15 18.80
CA TYR A 327 -15.66 -37.50 18.37
C TYR A 327 -16.65 -38.50 17.77
N PRO A 328 -17.93 -38.17 17.55
CA PRO A 328 -18.96 -39.12 17.07
C PRO A 328 -18.60 -39.87 15.77
N GLY A 329 -17.69 -39.37 14.98
CA GLY A 329 -17.21 -39.97 13.73
C GLY A 329 -15.95 -40.85 13.86
N GLY A 330 -15.37 -40.98 15.07
CA GLY A 330 -14.14 -41.72 15.31
C GLY A 330 -13.14 -41.01 16.23
N GLU A 331 -11.86 -41.22 15.97
CA GLU A 331 -10.76 -40.58 16.70
C GLU A 331 -9.72 -40.05 15.70
N VAL A 332 -9.05 -38.96 16.06
CA VAL A 332 -7.98 -38.38 15.26
C VAL A 332 -6.86 -37.86 16.18
N ALA A 333 -5.60 -38.20 15.84
CA ALA A 333 -4.42 -37.61 16.45
C ALA A 333 -4.06 -36.33 15.71
N MET A 334 -4.17 -35.18 16.39
CA MET A 334 -3.87 -33.85 15.82
C MET A 334 -2.48 -33.40 16.25
N ALA A 335 -1.61 -33.12 15.30
CA ALA A 335 -0.32 -32.47 15.55
C ALA A 335 -0.51 -30.97 15.84
N ILE A 336 0.51 -30.33 16.41
CA ILE A 336 0.51 -28.86 16.67
C ILE A 336 0.25 -28.10 15.37
N GLY A 337 -0.74 -27.18 15.40
CA GLY A 337 -1.21 -26.42 14.27
C GLY A 337 -2.31 -27.09 13.44
N GLN A 338 -2.56 -28.38 13.64
CA GLN A 338 -3.62 -29.11 12.94
C GLN A 338 -4.99 -28.84 13.55
N ALA A 339 -6.03 -28.75 12.73
CA ALA A 339 -7.42 -28.54 13.14
C ALA A 339 -8.31 -29.71 12.71
N HIS A 340 -9.36 -30.00 13.51
CA HIS A 340 -10.44 -30.92 13.20
C HIS A 340 -11.77 -30.16 13.21
N GLY A 341 -12.60 -30.42 12.19
CA GLY A 341 -13.89 -29.76 12.05
C GLY A 341 -13.80 -28.30 11.59
N GLY A 342 -14.86 -27.56 11.83
CA GLY A 342 -14.94 -26.16 11.41
C GLY A 342 -15.37 -25.97 9.96
N VAL A 343 -15.29 -24.72 9.51
CA VAL A 343 -15.60 -24.37 8.13
C VAL A 343 -14.37 -24.66 7.29
N ASP A 344 -14.57 -25.30 6.15
CA ASP A 344 -13.52 -25.40 5.14
C ASP A 344 -13.16 -23.98 4.68
N GLU A 345 -12.03 -23.47 5.16
CA GLU A 345 -11.53 -22.14 4.84
C GLU A 345 -11.37 -21.95 3.32
N LEU A 346 -10.98 -23.01 2.61
CA LEU A 346 -10.87 -22.99 1.17
C LEU A 346 -12.24 -22.91 0.48
N ALA A 347 -13.32 -23.42 1.08
CA ALA A 347 -14.67 -23.30 0.53
C ALA A 347 -15.15 -21.84 0.60
N VAL A 348 -14.84 -21.13 1.67
CA VAL A 348 -15.12 -19.69 1.81
C VAL A 348 -14.35 -18.90 0.74
N GLN A 349 -13.05 -19.15 0.66
CA GLN A 349 -12.19 -18.48 -0.31
C GLN A 349 -12.62 -18.78 -1.74
N ARG A 350 -13.04 -20.01 -2.02
CA ARG A 350 -13.62 -20.41 -3.32
C ARG A 350 -14.86 -19.57 -3.67
N GLU A 351 -15.76 -19.37 -2.70
CA GLU A 351 -16.96 -18.58 -2.95
C GLU A 351 -16.64 -17.09 -3.17
N MET A 352 -15.70 -16.54 -2.40
CA MET A 352 -15.22 -15.16 -2.59
C MET A 352 -14.56 -14.98 -3.97
N ILE A 353 -13.69 -15.90 -4.38
CA ILE A 353 -13.05 -15.89 -5.70
C ILE A 353 -14.11 -16.00 -6.80
N ARG A 354 -15.06 -16.93 -6.67
CA ARG A 354 -16.16 -17.13 -7.62
C ARG A 354 -16.99 -15.87 -7.78
N ARG A 355 -17.35 -15.22 -6.67
CA ARG A 355 -18.13 -13.99 -6.68
C ARG A 355 -17.35 -12.86 -7.38
N THR A 356 -16.09 -12.65 -7.02
CA THR A 356 -15.25 -11.65 -7.66
C THR A 356 -15.13 -11.86 -9.18
N ILE A 357 -14.98 -13.11 -9.63
CA ILE A 357 -14.96 -13.44 -11.06
C ILE A 357 -16.29 -13.04 -11.72
N ARG A 358 -17.44 -13.35 -11.12
CA ARG A 358 -18.75 -12.99 -11.66
C ARG A 358 -18.92 -11.48 -11.77
N GLU A 359 -18.65 -10.76 -10.70
CA GLU A 359 -18.73 -9.29 -10.67
C GLU A 359 -17.81 -8.66 -11.73
N HIS A 360 -16.61 -9.22 -11.89
CA HIS A 360 -15.69 -8.80 -12.96
C HIS A 360 -16.30 -8.98 -14.35
N LEU A 361 -16.81 -10.17 -14.64
CA LEU A 361 -17.37 -10.48 -15.97
C LEU A 361 -18.63 -9.66 -16.27
N GLU A 362 -19.51 -9.43 -15.29
CA GLU A 362 -20.65 -8.51 -15.45
C GLU A 362 -20.19 -7.08 -15.73
N LYS A 363 -19.18 -6.60 -15.01
CA LYS A 363 -18.61 -5.29 -15.24
C LYS A 363 -17.90 -5.20 -16.60
N GLU A 364 -17.16 -6.21 -16.99
CA GLU A 364 -16.50 -6.28 -18.30
C GLU A 364 -17.51 -6.25 -19.44
N LYS A 365 -18.60 -6.99 -19.34
CA LYS A 365 -19.70 -6.99 -20.31
C LYS A 365 -20.30 -5.59 -20.51
N LEU A 366 -20.43 -4.83 -19.43
CA LEU A 366 -20.97 -3.46 -19.45
C LEU A 366 -19.97 -2.43 -20.00
N LEU A 367 -18.69 -2.58 -19.69
CA LEU A 367 -17.67 -1.54 -19.92
C LEU A 367 -16.82 -1.79 -21.17
N ARG A 368 -16.62 -3.03 -21.60
CA ARG A 368 -15.86 -3.37 -22.80
C ARG A 368 -16.37 -2.68 -24.07
N PRO A 369 -17.71 -2.60 -24.33
CA PRO A 369 -18.24 -1.86 -25.49
C PRO A 369 -17.93 -0.35 -25.45
N LYS A 370 -17.58 0.18 -24.25
CA LYS A 370 -17.19 1.59 -24.06
C LYS A 370 -15.67 1.80 -24.15
N GLY A 371 -14.92 0.76 -24.54
CA GLY A 371 -13.46 0.82 -24.61
C GLY A 371 -12.76 0.80 -23.24
N ILE A 372 -13.45 0.39 -22.17
CA ILE A 372 -12.90 0.37 -20.82
C ILE A 372 -12.59 -1.08 -20.42
N LYS A 373 -11.33 -1.38 -20.17
CA LYS A 373 -10.87 -2.67 -19.65
C LYS A 373 -11.09 -2.71 -18.13
N VAL A 374 -11.61 -3.84 -17.64
CA VAL A 374 -11.83 -4.08 -16.21
C VAL A 374 -10.64 -4.83 -15.64
N LEU A 375 -10.18 -4.42 -14.46
CA LEU A 375 -9.18 -5.10 -13.65
C LEU A 375 -9.78 -5.47 -12.29
N SER A 376 -9.34 -6.59 -11.72
CA SER A 376 -9.67 -7.03 -10.36
C SER A 376 -8.40 -7.33 -9.57
N LEU A 377 -8.39 -6.96 -8.29
CA LEU A 377 -7.27 -7.15 -7.39
C LEU A 377 -7.69 -8.07 -6.24
N PHE A 378 -6.90 -9.09 -5.97
CA PHE A 378 -7.04 -9.95 -4.80
C PHE A 378 -5.93 -9.67 -3.81
N PHE A 379 -6.28 -9.24 -2.60
CA PHE A 379 -5.35 -9.25 -1.48
C PHE A 379 -5.42 -10.60 -0.78
N ILE A 380 -4.30 -11.29 -0.72
CA ILE A 380 -4.19 -12.63 -0.14
C ILE A 380 -3.40 -12.60 1.18
N ASP A 381 -3.66 -13.56 2.02
CA ASP A 381 -3.06 -13.76 3.34
C ASP A 381 -1.59 -14.22 3.27
N SER A 382 -1.25 -15.07 2.29
CA SER A 382 0.13 -15.50 2.08
C SER A 382 0.42 -15.79 0.59
N VAL A 383 1.68 -15.60 0.20
CA VAL A 383 2.15 -15.85 -1.17
C VAL A 383 2.05 -17.34 -1.53
N GLU A 384 2.27 -18.23 -0.56
CA GLU A 384 2.20 -19.69 -0.74
C GLU A 384 0.81 -20.18 -1.19
N ARG A 385 -0.25 -19.48 -0.78
CA ARG A 385 -1.63 -19.78 -1.23
C ARG A 385 -1.82 -19.55 -2.72
N TYR A 386 -1.04 -18.68 -3.33
CA TYR A 386 -1.09 -18.43 -4.78
C TYR A 386 0.03 -19.16 -5.54
N ARG A 387 1.26 -19.13 -5.03
CA ARG A 387 2.44 -19.76 -5.62
C ARG A 387 3.31 -20.37 -4.51
N LYS A 388 3.65 -21.63 -4.61
CA LYS A 388 4.51 -22.33 -3.66
C LYS A 388 5.64 -23.08 -4.39
N LEU A 389 6.66 -23.48 -3.64
CA LEU A 389 7.72 -24.34 -4.16
C LEU A 389 7.39 -25.82 -3.88
N ASP A 390 7.65 -26.69 -4.85
CA ASP A 390 7.59 -28.13 -4.66
C ASP A 390 8.86 -28.67 -3.94
N ALA A 391 8.94 -29.97 -3.72
CA ALA A 391 10.07 -30.61 -3.09
C ALA A 391 11.40 -30.47 -3.89
N GLN A 392 11.34 -30.11 -5.15
CA GLN A 392 12.44 -29.86 -6.05
C GLN A 392 12.81 -28.37 -6.19
N GLY A 393 12.11 -27.48 -5.45
CA GLY A 393 12.30 -26.02 -5.49
C GLY A 393 11.75 -25.38 -6.77
N GLN A 394 10.82 -26.05 -7.48
CA GLN A 394 10.16 -25.49 -8.66
C GLN A 394 8.89 -24.73 -8.21
N ALA A 395 8.63 -23.58 -8.83
CA ALA A 395 7.43 -22.81 -8.56
C ALA A 395 6.19 -23.53 -9.11
N VAL A 396 5.25 -23.86 -8.22
CA VAL A 396 3.98 -24.50 -8.56
C VAL A 396 2.80 -23.64 -8.07
N LYS A 397 1.64 -23.83 -8.69
CA LYS A 397 0.41 -23.11 -8.32
C LYS A 397 -0.05 -23.47 -6.91
N GLY A 398 -0.32 -22.48 -6.10
CA GLY A 398 -0.98 -22.62 -4.80
C GLY A 398 -2.49 -22.86 -4.93
N ASP A 399 -3.17 -22.96 -3.80
CA ASP A 399 -4.60 -23.30 -3.77
C ASP A 399 -5.48 -22.21 -4.39
N TYR A 400 -5.16 -20.92 -4.16
CA TYR A 400 -5.95 -19.81 -4.73
C TYR A 400 -5.81 -19.70 -6.25
N ALA A 401 -4.63 -19.94 -6.81
CA ALA A 401 -4.44 -19.96 -8.25
C ALA A 401 -5.24 -21.09 -8.91
N ARG A 402 -5.22 -22.30 -8.31
CA ARG A 402 -6.01 -23.44 -8.80
C ARG A 402 -7.51 -23.18 -8.71
N ILE A 403 -7.99 -22.70 -7.56
CA ILE A 403 -9.39 -22.34 -7.35
C ILE A 403 -9.83 -21.28 -8.36
N PHE A 404 -9.01 -20.24 -8.55
CA PHE A 404 -9.30 -19.19 -9.52
C PHE A 404 -9.48 -19.76 -10.94
N GLU A 405 -8.54 -20.56 -11.42
CA GLU A 405 -8.61 -21.13 -12.76
C GLU A 405 -9.82 -22.05 -12.96
N GLU A 406 -10.16 -22.86 -11.94
CA GLU A 406 -11.35 -23.71 -11.97
C GLU A 406 -12.63 -22.87 -12.05
N GLU A 407 -12.78 -21.87 -11.20
CA GLU A 407 -13.98 -21.03 -11.16
C GLU A 407 -14.07 -20.10 -12.38
N TYR A 408 -12.94 -19.62 -12.91
CA TYR A 408 -12.93 -18.84 -14.14
C TYR A 408 -13.36 -19.68 -15.36
N ARG A 409 -12.82 -20.90 -15.52
CA ARG A 409 -13.24 -21.84 -16.57
C ARG A 409 -14.74 -22.20 -16.45
N ARG A 410 -15.24 -22.33 -15.21
CA ARG A 410 -16.66 -22.59 -14.95
C ARG A 410 -17.51 -21.39 -15.36
N ALA A 411 -17.14 -20.18 -14.97
CA ALA A 411 -17.85 -18.95 -15.30
C ALA A 411 -17.87 -18.70 -16.82
N ALA A 412 -16.75 -18.93 -17.50
CA ALA A 412 -16.62 -18.73 -18.94
C ALA A 412 -17.57 -19.63 -19.78
N LYS A 413 -17.95 -20.79 -19.24
CA LYS A 413 -18.92 -21.69 -19.88
C LYS A 413 -20.39 -21.26 -19.71
N LEU A 414 -20.66 -20.26 -18.88
CA LEU A 414 -22.02 -19.78 -18.66
C LEU A 414 -22.53 -19.01 -19.88
N PRO A 415 -23.78 -19.27 -20.35
CA PRO A 415 -24.35 -18.61 -21.53
C PRO A 415 -24.27 -17.08 -21.48
N ASN A 416 -24.42 -16.51 -20.30
CA ASN A 416 -24.39 -15.04 -20.09
C ASN A 416 -23.06 -14.39 -20.47
N TYR A 417 -21.95 -15.14 -20.53
CA TYR A 417 -20.60 -14.61 -20.79
C TYR A 417 -20.00 -15.09 -22.10
N GLN A 418 -20.73 -15.91 -22.91
CA GLN A 418 -20.21 -16.43 -24.15
C GLN A 418 -19.72 -15.35 -25.11
N SER A 419 -20.37 -14.18 -25.14
CA SER A 419 -19.96 -13.07 -25.99
C SER A 419 -18.59 -12.47 -25.61
N LEU A 420 -18.14 -12.66 -24.38
CA LEU A 420 -16.81 -12.19 -23.93
C LEU A 420 -15.70 -13.17 -24.34
N PHE A 421 -16.02 -14.41 -24.62
CA PHE A 421 -15.08 -15.50 -24.86
C PHE A 421 -15.14 -16.08 -26.27
N ALA A 422 -15.98 -15.52 -27.18
CA ALA A 422 -16.20 -16.06 -28.52
C ALA A 422 -14.93 -16.16 -29.38
N GLU A 423 -13.86 -15.41 -29.02
CA GLU A 423 -12.59 -15.36 -29.75
C GLU A 423 -11.41 -15.93 -28.97
N VAL A 424 -11.62 -16.51 -27.77
CA VAL A 424 -10.53 -16.88 -26.85
C VAL A 424 -10.56 -18.39 -26.60
N ASP A 425 -9.44 -19.07 -26.88
CA ASP A 425 -9.21 -20.45 -26.43
C ASP A 425 -9.02 -20.49 -24.91
N LEU A 426 -10.07 -20.94 -24.22
CA LEU A 426 -10.14 -20.98 -22.76
C LEU A 426 -9.12 -21.94 -22.11
N THR A 427 -8.55 -22.86 -22.85
CA THR A 427 -7.58 -23.83 -22.32
C THR A 427 -6.18 -23.24 -22.20
N THR A 428 -5.81 -22.35 -23.12
CA THR A 428 -4.49 -21.69 -23.14
C THR A 428 -4.51 -20.34 -22.41
N ALA A 429 -5.64 -19.66 -22.39
CA ALA A 429 -5.73 -18.28 -21.94
C ALA A 429 -5.97 -18.10 -20.44
N VAL A 430 -6.42 -19.12 -19.70
CA VAL A 430 -6.75 -18.95 -18.27
C VAL A 430 -5.52 -18.60 -17.43
N GLU A 431 -4.36 -19.12 -17.76
CA GLU A 431 -3.10 -18.83 -17.05
C GLU A 431 -2.56 -17.44 -17.34
N GLU A 432 -2.98 -16.83 -18.46
CA GLU A 432 -2.55 -15.49 -18.86
C GLU A 432 -3.43 -14.37 -18.27
N VAL A 433 -4.68 -14.70 -17.86
CA VAL A 433 -5.61 -13.69 -17.35
C VAL A 433 -5.36 -13.30 -15.90
N HIS A 434 -4.51 -14.03 -15.17
CA HIS A 434 -4.14 -13.71 -13.79
C HIS A 434 -2.65 -13.81 -13.55
N ASN A 435 -2.14 -12.98 -12.63
CA ASN A 435 -0.75 -13.07 -12.18
C ASN A 435 -0.62 -12.59 -10.73
N GLY A 436 0.45 -13.01 -10.07
CA GLY A 436 0.81 -12.57 -8.73
C GLY A 436 1.83 -11.42 -8.78
N TYR A 437 1.56 -10.37 -8.01
CA TYR A 437 2.50 -9.29 -7.76
C TYR A 437 2.85 -9.24 -6.27
N PHE A 438 4.09 -9.58 -5.93
CA PHE A 438 4.58 -9.71 -4.58
C PHE A 438 5.88 -8.93 -4.38
N SER A 439 6.11 -8.45 -3.15
CA SER A 439 7.37 -7.76 -2.81
C SER A 439 8.54 -8.73 -2.89
N ILE A 440 9.66 -8.24 -3.43
CA ILE A 440 10.91 -8.98 -3.52
C ILE A 440 11.85 -8.50 -2.43
N ASP A 441 12.47 -9.42 -1.67
CA ASP A 441 13.44 -9.09 -0.65
C ASP A 441 14.80 -8.65 -1.25
N LYS A 442 15.73 -8.17 -0.40
CA LYS A 442 17.08 -7.75 -0.83
C LYS A 442 17.92 -8.88 -1.41
N ARG A 443 17.51 -10.15 -1.27
CA ARG A 443 18.18 -11.32 -1.79
C ARG A 443 17.54 -11.84 -3.07
N GLY A 444 16.50 -11.15 -3.57
CA GLY A 444 15.76 -11.52 -4.78
C GLY A 444 14.73 -12.64 -4.56
N GLY A 445 14.41 -12.95 -3.30
CA GLY A 445 13.31 -13.86 -2.94
C GLY A 445 12.00 -13.10 -2.72
N TRP A 446 10.88 -13.77 -2.93
CA TRP A 446 9.57 -13.27 -2.53
C TRP A 446 9.53 -13.13 -1.01
N THR A 447 8.86 -12.13 -0.48
CA THR A 447 8.91 -11.77 0.95
C THR A 447 8.49 -12.91 1.89
N ASP A 448 7.74 -13.91 1.38
CA ASP A 448 7.33 -15.11 2.12
C ASP A 448 7.91 -16.42 1.56
N THR A 449 8.54 -16.43 0.38
CA THR A 449 9.13 -17.65 -0.22
C THR A 449 10.41 -17.32 -0.99
N ALA A 450 11.45 -18.09 -0.73
CA ALA A 450 12.73 -18.00 -1.43
C ALA A 450 12.62 -18.62 -2.84
N ASP A 451 12.33 -17.81 -3.86
CA ASP A 451 12.46 -18.22 -5.26
C ASP A 451 13.94 -18.09 -5.70
N ASN A 452 14.65 -19.19 -5.67
CA ASN A 452 16.05 -19.24 -6.14
C ASN A 452 16.19 -19.53 -7.64
N ASN A 453 15.09 -19.50 -8.42
CA ASN A 453 15.05 -19.89 -9.82
C ASN A 453 15.06 -18.68 -10.75
N ALA A 454 15.96 -18.67 -11.77
CA ALA A 454 16.11 -17.58 -12.73
C ALA A 454 14.80 -17.28 -13.52
N ALA A 455 14.04 -18.31 -13.89
CA ALA A 455 12.76 -18.15 -14.59
C ALA A 455 11.66 -17.50 -13.72
N GLY A 456 11.67 -17.77 -12.41
CA GLY A 456 10.76 -17.14 -11.46
C GLY A 456 11.03 -15.65 -11.32
N ARG A 457 12.31 -15.25 -11.30
CA ARG A 457 12.71 -13.83 -11.23
C ARG A 457 12.31 -13.06 -12.50
N GLU A 458 12.51 -13.65 -13.67
CA GLU A 458 12.12 -13.01 -14.94
C GLU A 458 10.61 -12.80 -15.05
N ASN A 459 9.80 -13.76 -14.62
CA ASN A 459 8.33 -13.63 -14.58
C ASN A 459 7.86 -12.58 -13.56
N ALA A 460 8.55 -12.48 -12.42
CA ALA A 460 8.29 -11.47 -11.41
C ALA A 460 8.62 -10.06 -11.91
N GLU A 461 9.75 -9.92 -12.57
CA GLU A 461 10.19 -8.66 -13.14
C GLU A 461 9.27 -8.22 -14.29
N ARG A 462 8.80 -9.15 -15.12
CA ARG A 462 7.77 -8.87 -16.13
C ARG A 462 6.45 -8.40 -15.50
N ALA A 463 5.98 -9.08 -14.44
CA ALA A 463 4.77 -8.68 -13.73
C ALA A 463 4.94 -7.31 -13.07
N TYR A 464 6.09 -7.04 -12.46
CA TYR A 464 6.44 -5.75 -11.91
C TYR A 464 6.38 -4.65 -12.98
N ASN A 465 7.07 -4.84 -14.08
CA ASN A 465 7.13 -3.86 -15.17
C ASN A 465 5.74 -3.58 -15.73
N LEU A 466 4.95 -4.61 -16.00
CA LEU A 466 3.60 -4.46 -16.55
C LEU A 466 2.65 -3.75 -15.57
N ILE A 467 2.66 -4.11 -14.29
CA ILE A 467 1.73 -3.59 -13.30
C ILE A 467 2.12 -2.20 -12.83
N MET A 468 3.42 -1.93 -12.66
CA MET A 468 3.92 -0.70 -12.05
C MET A 468 4.40 0.34 -13.07
N THR A 469 5.19 -0.10 -14.05
CA THR A 469 5.87 0.81 -14.99
C THR A 469 5.09 1.01 -16.27
N GLU A 470 4.46 -0.05 -16.79
CA GLU A 470 3.72 -0.05 -18.05
C GLU A 470 2.18 -0.06 -17.81
N LYS A 471 1.69 0.76 -16.89
CA LYS A 471 0.25 0.80 -16.51
C LYS A 471 -0.68 0.95 -17.72
N GLU A 472 -0.27 1.71 -18.73
CA GLU A 472 -1.05 1.92 -19.96
C GLU A 472 -1.17 0.63 -20.77
N ARG A 473 -0.08 -0.15 -20.86
CA ARG A 473 -0.08 -1.45 -21.53
C ARG A 473 -0.97 -2.46 -20.79
N LEU A 474 -1.03 -2.39 -19.46
CA LEU A 474 -1.96 -3.21 -18.67
C LEU A 474 -3.41 -2.90 -19.04
N LEU A 475 -3.74 -1.66 -19.43
CA LEU A 475 -5.08 -1.24 -19.82
C LEU A 475 -5.42 -1.59 -21.28
N ASP A 476 -4.45 -2.00 -22.09
CA ASP A 476 -4.69 -2.45 -23.45
C ASP A 476 -5.45 -3.80 -23.45
N PHE A 477 -6.45 -3.94 -24.31
CA PHE A 477 -7.19 -5.18 -24.49
C PHE A 477 -6.32 -6.31 -25.08
N ALA A 478 -5.24 -6.00 -25.79
CA ALA A 478 -4.27 -6.98 -26.28
C ALA A 478 -3.48 -7.63 -25.14
N THR A 479 -3.41 -7.02 -23.96
CA THR A 479 -2.81 -7.62 -22.76
C THR A 479 -3.85 -8.48 -22.06
N PRO A 480 -3.68 -9.82 -21.95
CA PRO A 480 -4.70 -10.70 -21.39
C PRO A 480 -4.90 -10.56 -19.89
N LEU A 481 -3.90 -10.07 -19.13
CA LEU A 481 -3.95 -9.93 -17.68
C LEU A 481 -5.11 -9.03 -17.23
N LYS A 482 -5.97 -9.55 -16.36
CA LYS A 482 -7.17 -8.89 -15.81
C LYS A 482 -7.26 -9.01 -14.28
N PHE A 483 -6.71 -10.09 -13.72
CA PHE A 483 -6.78 -10.39 -12.28
C PHE A 483 -5.37 -10.40 -11.69
N ILE A 484 -5.19 -9.62 -10.63
CA ILE A 484 -3.90 -9.44 -9.97
C ILE A 484 -4.02 -9.93 -8.54
N PHE A 485 -3.12 -10.84 -8.14
CA PHE A 485 -3.00 -11.30 -6.77
C PHE A 485 -1.85 -10.57 -6.08
N SER A 486 -2.09 -10.00 -4.91
CA SER A 486 -1.06 -9.28 -4.14
C SER A 486 -1.18 -9.60 -2.66
N HIS A 487 -0.05 -9.71 -1.96
CA HIS A 487 -0.01 -9.87 -0.50
C HIS A 487 0.13 -8.51 0.20
N SER A 488 1.21 -7.80 -0.02
CA SER A 488 1.48 -6.52 0.63
C SER A 488 1.90 -5.42 -0.33
N ALA A 489 2.37 -5.78 -1.52
CA ALA A 489 3.07 -4.87 -2.42
C ALA A 489 2.18 -3.76 -3.01
N LEU A 490 0.87 -3.97 -3.10
CA LEU A 490 -0.10 -3.01 -3.66
C LEU A 490 -1.03 -2.41 -2.59
N LYS A 491 -0.78 -2.63 -1.30
CA LYS A 491 -1.64 -2.09 -0.22
C LYS A 491 -1.64 -0.57 -0.17
N GLU A 492 -0.52 0.06 -0.55
CA GLU A 492 -0.38 1.50 -0.54
C GLU A 492 0.00 2.02 -1.93
N GLY A 493 -0.75 2.99 -2.42
CA GLY A 493 -0.37 3.84 -3.53
C GLY A 493 -0.41 3.26 -4.93
N TRP A 494 -0.96 2.06 -5.15
CA TRP A 494 -1.22 1.64 -6.51
C TRP A 494 -2.57 2.21 -6.97
N ASP A 495 -2.47 3.24 -7.77
CA ASP A 495 -3.60 3.98 -8.31
C ASP A 495 -3.85 3.54 -9.77
N ASN A 496 -4.86 2.70 -9.98
CA ASN A 496 -5.32 2.33 -11.30
C ASN A 496 -6.84 2.50 -11.38
N PRO A 497 -7.36 3.45 -12.20
CA PRO A 497 -8.79 3.76 -12.25
C PRO A 497 -9.64 2.61 -12.78
N ASN A 498 -9.04 1.62 -13.42
CA ASN A 498 -9.74 0.49 -14.01
C ASN A 498 -9.86 -0.73 -13.07
N VAL A 499 -9.38 -0.61 -11.83
CA VAL A 499 -9.70 -1.59 -10.78
C VAL A 499 -11.10 -1.34 -10.28
N PHE A 500 -11.98 -2.31 -10.48
CA PHE A 500 -13.38 -2.23 -10.11
C PHE A 500 -13.76 -3.21 -8.98
N GLN A 501 -12.97 -4.25 -8.76
CA GLN A 501 -13.15 -5.22 -7.67
C GLN A 501 -11.85 -5.36 -6.88
N ILE A 502 -11.99 -5.44 -5.56
CA ILE A 502 -10.91 -5.71 -4.63
C ILE A 502 -11.37 -6.79 -3.64
#